data_b2d23bb11e69486d2c309b3a999a2598
#
_entry.id   b2d23bb11e69486d2c309b3a999a2598
#
_cell.length_a   1.000
_cell.length_b   1.000
_cell.length_c   1.000
_cell.angle_alpha   90.00
_cell.angle_beta   90.00
_cell.angle_gamma   90.00
#
_symmetry.space_group_name_H-M   'P 1'
#
loop_
_entity.id
_entity.type
_entity.pdbx_description
1 polymer ?
#
loop_
_entity_poly.entity_id
_entity_poly.type
_entity_poly.pdbx_seq_one_letter_code
_entity_poly.pdbx_strand_id
1 'polypeptide(L)'
;MALQYHDVELRVNFNHGDGGDVKFYANYIQLDTEERASMANTPREMLINQVQRIQSESTGLFDLSYFNHPVKALLWGNPLLASGTPTTFTEAKITLNGVDMFDPMPNVYFSHVQAYHHSTYGNELQVGNADAVGAAANPGAGSWMYSFALKADKYQPNGTCNFSRLDNGQLRLTSSANEPSNYDLYAVNYNIFRVQNGMGGLAFAN
;
A
#
# COMPACT_ATOMS: atom_id res chain seq x y z
N MET A 1 14.76 -20.40 1.49
CA MET A 1 14.21 -20.86 0.21
C MET A 1 15.36 -21.06 -0.75
N ALA A 2 15.41 -22.18 -1.46
CA ALA A 2 16.46 -22.43 -2.44
C ALA A 2 15.98 -21.94 -3.82
N LEU A 3 16.41 -20.76 -4.22
CA LEU A 3 16.21 -20.19 -5.56
C LEU A 3 17.46 -20.49 -6.39
N GLN A 4 17.54 -21.67 -6.99
CA GLN A 4 18.73 -22.08 -7.74
C GLN A 4 18.84 -21.42 -9.11
N TYR A 5 17.71 -21.04 -9.69
CA TYR A 5 17.63 -20.53 -11.06
C TYR A 5 17.16 -19.07 -11.14
N HIS A 6 17.10 -18.40 -10.01
CA HIS A 6 16.77 -16.98 -9.94
C HIS A 6 17.83 -16.21 -9.14
N ASP A 7 18.30 -15.13 -9.70
CA ASP A 7 19.12 -14.16 -8.98
C ASP A 7 18.22 -13.25 -8.14
N VAL A 8 18.68 -12.96 -6.93
CA VAL A 8 18.01 -12.02 -6.03
C VAL A 8 18.69 -10.68 -6.14
N GLU A 9 18.00 -9.70 -6.68
CA GLU A 9 18.51 -8.33 -6.84
C GLU A 9 17.75 -7.37 -5.94
N LEU A 10 18.47 -6.49 -5.29
CA LEU A 10 17.91 -5.32 -4.63
C LEU A 10 18.19 -4.07 -5.48
N ARG A 11 17.16 -3.49 -6.06
CA ARG A 11 17.26 -2.24 -6.82
C ARG A 11 16.71 -1.09 -6.00
N VAL A 12 17.54 -0.11 -5.71
CA VAL A 12 17.17 1.08 -4.94
C VAL A 12 17.41 2.31 -5.80
N ASN A 13 16.35 3.05 -6.03
CA ASN A 13 16.41 4.34 -6.73
C ASN A 13 16.40 5.47 -5.70
N PHE A 14 17.48 6.22 -5.65
CA PHE A 14 17.57 7.41 -4.81
C PHE A 14 17.19 8.63 -5.64
N ASN A 15 16.19 9.36 -5.18
CA ASN A 15 15.73 10.58 -5.85
C ASN A 15 16.44 11.85 -5.30
N HIS A 16 17.50 11.69 -4.52
CA HIS A 16 18.21 12.81 -3.91
C HIS A 16 19.65 12.88 -4.40
N GLY A 17 20.08 14.08 -4.83
CA GLY A 17 21.39 14.31 -5.43
C GLY A 17 22.57 14.38 -4.44
N ASP A 18 22.35 14.08 -3.18
CA ASP A 18 23.44 14.03 -2.19
C ASP A 18 24.14 12.68 -2.29
N GLY A 19 25.36 12.70 -2.82
CA GLY A 19 26.23 11.53 -3.02
C GLY A 19 26.73 10.90 -1.72
N GLY A 20 25.83 10.58 -0.80
CA GLY A 20 26.14 9.79 0.39
C GLY A 20 26.43 8.34 0.02
N ASP A 21 27.45 7.75 0.66
CA ASP A 21 27.75 6.33 0.52
C ASP A 21 26.61 5.49 1.11
N VAL A 22 25.93 4.72 0.28
CA VAL A 22 24.92 3.76 0.73
C VAL A 22 25.55 2.38 0.85
N LYS A 23 25.42 1.77 2.04
CA LYS A 23 25.93 0.43 2.31
C LYS A 23 24.77 -0.52 2.54
N PHE A 24 24.81 -1.67 1.90
CA PHE A 24 23.88 -2.76 2.12
C PHE A 24 24.53 -3.83 3.01
N TYR A 25 23.86 -4.21 4.08
CA TYR A 25 24.28 -5.27 4.98
C TYR A 25 23.31 -6.45 4.88
N ALA A 26 23.84 -7.66 4.76
CA ALA A 26 23.03 -8.87 4.69
C ALA A 26 23.55 -9.92 5.69
N ASN A 27 22.62 -10.63 6.32
CA ASN A 27 22.94 -11.79 7.13
C ASN A 27 22.93 -13.04 6.26
N TYR A 28 24.07 -13.71 6.19
CA TYR A 28 24.21 -14.97 5.46
C TYR A 28 24.09 -16.15 6.43
N ILE A 29 23.21 -17.09 6.08
CA ILE A 29 23.06 -18.35 6.80
C ILE A 29 23.64 -19.44 5.91
N GLN A 30 24.70 -20.08 6.36
CA GLN A 30 25.31 -21.21 5.66
C GLN A 30 24.62 -22.49 6.10
N LEU A 31 24.15 -23.24 5.12
CA LEU A 31 23.45 -24.51 5.32
C LEU A 31 24.36 -25.66 4.88
N ASP A 32 24.25 -26.80 5.56
CA ASP A 32 24.91 -28.02 5.14
C ASP A 32 24.32 -28.57 3.84
N THR A 33 25.05 -29.45 3.18
CA THR A 33 24.69 -30.01 1.87
C THR A 33 23.35 -30.75 1.88
N GLU A 34 23.06 -31.48 2.94
CA GLU A 34 21.78 -32.18 3.11
C GLU A 34 20.60 -31.23 3.30
N GLU A 35 20.78 -30.18 4.10
CA GLU A 35 19.77 -29.16 4.31
C GLU A 35 19.48 -28.38 3.03
N ARG A 36 20.53 -28.06 2.25
CA ARG A 36 20.37 -27.39 0.95
C ARG A 36 19.60 -28.28 -0.03
N ALA A 37 19.92 -29.58 -0.11
CA ALA A 37 19.22 -30.51 -0.97
C ALA A 37 17.74 -30.68 -0.55
N SER A 38 17.47 -30.76 0.74
CA SER A 38 16.10 -30.80 1.27
C SER A 38 15.31 -29.53 0.92
N MET A 39 15.93 -28.36 1.06
CA MET A 39 15.29 -27.09 0.70
C MET A 39 15.03 -26.95 -0.79
N ALA A 40 15.90 -27.47 -1.64
CA ALA A 40 15.75 -27.42 -3.09
C ALA A 40 14.62 -28.34 -3.58
N ASN A 41 14.47 -29.51 -2.98
CA ASN A 41 13.52 -30.53 -3.42
C ASN A 41 12.11 -30.37 -2.85
N THR A 42 11.96 -29.58 -1.78
CA THR A 42 10.65 -29.40 -1.13
C THR A 42 9.95 -28.13 -1.65
N PRO A 43 8.78 -28.26 -2.28
CA PRO A 43 7.99 -27.09 -2.65
C PRO A 43 7.63 -26.26 -1.41
N ARG A 44 7.78 -24.94 -1.51
CA ARG A 44 7.49 -24.02 -0.41
C ARG A 44 6.63 -22.88 -0.90
N GLU A 45 5.68 -22.52 -0.07
CA GLU A 45 4.81 -21.37 -0.30
C GLU A 45 4.93 -20.39 0.86
N MET A 46 4.92 -19.13 0.55
CA MET A 46 4.96 -18.06 1.53
C MET A 46 3.93 -17.00 1.19
N LEU A 47 3.10 -16.65 2.16
CA LEU A 47 2.20 -15.50 2.03
C LEU A 47 3.03 -14.23 1.99
N ILE A 48 2.78 -13.39 1.00
CA ILE A 48 3.46 -12.11 0.82
C ILE A 48 2.46 -10.97 0.72
N ASN A 49 2.91 -9.77 1.05
CA ASN A 49 2.19 -8.55 0.72
C ASN A 49 2.73 -7.98 -0.58
N GLN A 50 1.82 -7.50 -1.42
CA GLN A 50 2.13 -6.73 -2.61
C GLN A 50 1.47 -5.36 -2.53
N VAL A 51 1.98 -4.43 -3.30
CA VAL A 51 1.43 -3.08 -3.44
C VAL A 51 1.15 -2.82 -4.91
N GLN A 52 -0.07 -2.44 -5.21
CA GLN A 52 -0.48 -1.96 -6.52
C GLN A 52 -0.75 -0.46 -6.43
N ARG A 53 -0.44 0.30 -7.49
CA ARG A 53 -0.58 1.76 -7.52
C ARG A 53 -1.43 2.19 -8.70
N ILE A 54 -2.32 3.15 -8.45
CA ILE A 54 -3.04 3.91 -9.46
C ILE A 54 -2.76 5.39 -9.22
N GLN A 55 -2.48 6.11 -10.29
CA GLN A 55 -2.31 7.56 -10.25
C GLN A 55 -3.60 8.24 -10.72
N SER A 56 -4.08 9.21 -9.97
CA SER A 56 -5.23 10.01 -10.39
C SER A 56 -4.81 11.12 -11.34
N GLU A 57 -5.51 11.22 -12.44
CA GLU A 57 -5.28 12.24 -13.46
C GLU A 57 -6.14 13.51 -13.28
N SER A 58 -6.57 13.92 -12.14
CA SER A 58 -7.25 15.23 -11.99
C SER A 58 -8.69 15.29 -11.50
N THR A 59 -9.41 14.18 -11.37
CA THR A 59 -10.86 14.26 -11.07
C THR A 59 -11.25 13.80 -9.66
N GLY A 60 -10.28 13.41 -8.83
CA GLY A 60 -10.59 12.82 -7.51
C GLY A 60 -11.39 11.52 -7.58
N LEU A 61 -11.54 10.94 -8.76
CA LEU A 61 -12.22 9.66 -8.98
C LEU A 61 -11.19 8.60 -9.36
N PHE A 62 -11.13 7.53 -8.57
CA PHE A 62 -10.31 6.37 -8.84
C PHE A 62 -11.18 5.19 -9.21
N ASP A 63 -10.84 4.55 -10.32
CA ASP A 63 -11.41 3.26 -10.70
C ASP A 63 -10.62 2.15 -10.01
N LEU A 64 -11.24 1.45 -9.08
CA LEU A 64 -10.64 0.37 -8.31
C LEU A 64 -10.65 -0.97 -9.04
N SER A 65 -11.29 -1.06 -10.21
CA SER A 65 -11.35 -2.29 -11.01
C SER A 65 -9.98 -2.71 -11.57
N TYR A 66 -9.03 -1.79 -11.59
CA TYR A 66 -7.63 -2.10 -11.95
C TYR A 66 -6.87 -2.88 -10.88
N PHE A 67 -7.36 -2.91 -9.64
CA PHE A 67 -6.75 -3.70 -8.58
C PHE A 67 -7.19 -5.15 -8.63
N ASN A 68 -6.28 -6.03 -8.27
CA ASN A 68 -6.50 -7.46 -8.21
C ASN A 68 -6.17 -7.99 -6.81
N HIS A 69 -6.51 -9.25 -6.58
CA HIS A 69 -6.20 -10.01 -5.37
C HIS A 69 -6.96 -9.55 -4.11
N PRO A 70 -6.80 -10.28 -3.00
CA PRO A 70 -7.39 -9.89 -1.72
C PRO A 70 -6.67 -8.66 -1.15
N VAL A 71 -7.32 -7.51 -1.25
CA VAL A 71 -6.82 -6.23 -0.73
C VAL A 71 -7.16 -6.10 0.75
N LYS A 72 -6.16 -5.81 1.58
CA LYS A 72 -6.33 -5.56 3.00
C LYS A 72 -6.53 -4.10 3.36
N ALA A 73 -5.92 -3.19 2.61
CA ALA A 73 -6.05 -1.76 2.81
C ALA A 73 -5.82 -0.97 1.53
N LEU A 74 -6.52 0.14 1.43
CA LEU A 74 -6.27 1.21 0.47
C LEU A 74 -5.57 2.36 1.21
N LEU A 75 -4.52 2.91 0.59
CA LEU A 75 -3.81 4.08 1.07
C LEU A 75 -3.74 5.08 -0.06
N TRP A 76 -4.00 6.35 0.23
CA TRP A 76 -3.83 7.39 -0.77
C TRP A 76 -3.17 8.62 -0.19
N GLY A 77 -2.51 9.37 -1.04
CA GLY A 77 -1.80 10.57 -0.66
C GLY A 77 -1.52 11.46 -1.86
N ASN A 78 -1.20 12.71 -1.57
CA ASN A 78 -0.78 13.65 -2.60
C ASN A 78 0.76 13.74 -2.60
N PRO A 79 1.44 13.29 -3.67
CA PRO A 79 2.90 13.34 -3.74
C PRO A 79 3.47 14.76 -3.88
N LEU A 80 2.65 15.75 -4.22
CA LEU A 80 3.09 17.14 -4.44
C LEU A 80 3.08 18.00 -3.16
N LEU A 81 2.85 17.40 -2.01
CA LEU A 81 2.83 18.13 -0.73
C LEU A 81 4.14 18.85 -0.37
N ALA A 82 5.23 18.54 -1.07
CA ALA A 82 6.53 19.19 -0.83
C ALA A 82 6.63 20.63 -1.38
N SER A 83 5.72 21.11 -2.20
CA SER A 83 5.90 22.39 -2.93
C SER A 83 4.71 23.33 -3.01
N GLY A 84 3.63 23.11 -2.27
CA GLY A 84 2.46 23.99 -2.39
C GLY A 84 1.38 23.74 -1.35
N THR A 85 0.34 24.56 -1.38
CA THR A 85 -0.87 24.37 -0.57
C THR A 85 -1.51 23.03 -0.96
N PRO A 86 -1.60 22.06 -0.05
CA PRO A 86 -2.21 20.77 -0.38
C PRO A 86 -3.68 21.00 -0.70
N THR A 87 -4.11 20.61 -1.89
CA THR A 87 -5.54 20.48 -2.17
C THR A 87 -6.03 19.27 -1.39
N THR A 88 -6.61 19.50 -0.23
CA THR A 88 -7.23 18.45 0.58
C THR A 88 -8.65 18.22 0.08
N PHE A 89 -9.06 16.95 -0.01
CA PHE A 89 -10.47 16.63 -0.19
C PHE A 89 -11.24 16.88 1.11
N THR A 90 -12.50 17.21 1.01
CA THR A 90 -13.39 17.38 2.17
C THR A 90 -13.99 16.07 2.61
N GLU A 91 -14.44 15.27 1.65
CA GLU A 91 -15.14 14.02 1.88
C GLU A 91 -14.70 12.96 0.89
N ALA A 92 -14.77 11.71 1.30
CA ALA A 92 -14.55 10.57 0.42
C ALA A 92 -15.61 9.49 0.62
N LYS A 93 -15.85 8.72 -0.44
CA LYS A 93 -16.73 7.56 -0.40
C LYS A 93 -16.21 6.45 -1.29
N ILE A 94 -16.46 5.21 -0.87
CA ILE A 94 -16.11 4.00 -1.62
C ILE A 94 -17.40 3.32 -2.06
N THR A 95 -17.49 3.02 -3.35
CA THR A 95 -18.60 2.28 -3.96
C THR A 95 -18.04 0.98 -4.53
N LEU A 96 -18.64 -0.16 -4.20
CA LEU A 96 -18.27 -1.48 -4.71
C LEU A 96 -19.49 -2.14 -5.36
N ASN A 97 -19.36 -2.54 -6.63
CA ASN A 97 -20.43 -3.13 -7.42
C ASN A 97 -21.73 -2.30 -7.42
N GLY A 98 -21.58 -0.97 -7.46
CA GLY A 98 -22.72 -0.04 -7.46
C GLY A 98 -23.37 0.20 -6.09
N VAL A 99 -22.83 -0.39 -5.01
CA VAL A 99 -23.33 -0.19 -3.66
C VAL A 99 -22.30 0.65 -2.87
N ASP A 100 -22.78 1.72 -2.26
CA ASP A 100 -21.96 2.55 -1.37
C ASP A 100 -21.64 1.77 -0.09
N MET A 101 -20.38 1.68 0.24
CA MET A 101 -19.91 1.00 1.47
C MET A 101 -20.30 1.76 2.73
N PHE A 102 -20.38 3.06 2.63
CA PHE A 102 -20.77 4.01 3.68
C PHE A 102 -21.13 5.36 3.04
N ASP A 103 -21.85 6.19 3.79
CA ASP A 103 -22.13 7.58 3.40
C ASP A 103 -20.80 8.37 3.27
N PRO A 104 -20.76 9.46 2.47
CA PRO A 104 -19.57 10.28 2.36
C PRO A 104 -19.02 10.66 3.74
N MET A 105 -17.77 10.32 4.00
CA MET A 105 -17.09 10.56 5.28
C MET A 105 -16.05 11.67 5.13
N PRO A 106 -15.86 12.51 6.17
CA PRO A 106 -14.86 13.57 6.15
C PRO A 106 -13.43 13.01 6.09
N ASN A 107 -12.52 13.80 5.57
CA ASN A 107 -11.11 13.41 5.41
C ASN A 107 -10.44 12.96 6.72
N VAL A 108 -10.82 13.56 7.85
CA VAL A 108 -10.34 13.21 9.20
C VAL A 108 -10.68 11.76 9.58
N TYR A 109 -11.79 11.22 9.08
CA TYR A 109 -12.14 9.83 9.29
C TYR A 109 -11.07 8.90 8.74
N PHE A 110 -10.55 9.18 7.55
CA PHE A 110 -9.57 8.33 6.88
C PHE A 110 -8.14 8.52 7.41
N SER A 111 -7.80 9.70 7.91
CA SER A 111 -6.46 9.96 8.46
C SER A 111 -6.31 9.55 9.93
N HIS A 112 -7.35 9.69 10.74
CA HIS A 112 -7.26 9.47 12.19
C HIS A 112 -8.04 8.23 12.64
N VAL A 113 -9.34 8.17 12.32
CA VAL A 113 -10.20 7.10 12.84
C VAL A 113 -9.81 5.75 12.28
N GLN A 114 -9.64 5.66 10.96
CA GLN A 114 -9.21 4.44 10.29
C GLN A 114 -7.81 3.99 10.76
N ALA A 115 -6.87 4.93 10.86
CA ALA A 115 -5.53 4.64 11.34
C ALA A 115 -5.53 4.14 12.79
N TYR A 116 -6.30 4.77 13.68
CA TYR A 116 -6.41 4.37 15.08
C TYR A 116 -7.03 2.97 15.25
N HIS A 117 -8.09 2.66 14.52
CA HIS A 117 -8.79 1.39 14.66
C HIS A 117 -8.06 0.22 13.97
N HIS A 118 -7.40 0.46 12.85
CA HIS A 118 -6.93 -0.59 11.95
C HIS A 118 -5.41 -0.67 11.80
N SER A 119 -4.65 0.17 12.49
CA SER A 119 -3.19 0.15 12.53
C SER A 119 -2.70 0.08 13.98
N THR A 120 -1.51 -0.47 14.20
CA THR A 120 -0.88 -0.51 15.52
C THR A 120 -0.33 0.86 15.92
N TYR A 121 0.06 1.67 14.94
CA TYR A 121 0.78 2.94 15.12
C TYR A 121 -0.11 4.19 15.04
N GLY A 122 -1.42 4.03 15.05
CA GLY A 122 -2.48 5.03 15.22
C GLY A 122 -2.32 6.39 14.54
N ASN A 123 -1.30 7.13 14.83
CA ASN A 123 -1.12 8.52 14.38
C ASN A 123 0.07 8.72 13.43
N GLU A 124 0.83 7.71 13.10
CA GLU A 124 2.05 7.85 12.29
C GLU A 124 1.79 8.04 10.77
N LEU A 125 0.54 7.93 10.33
CA LEU A 125 0.14 8.35 8.98
C LEU A 125 0.13 9.88 8.80
N GLN A 126 0.30 10.61 9.88
CA GLN A 126 0.51 12.06 9.85
C GLN A 126 1.97 12.39 9.54
N VAL A 127 2.37 12.23 8.31
CA VAL A 127 3.56 12.93 7.81
C VAL A 127 3.14 14.36 7.46
N GLY A 128 2.67 15.09 8.46
CA GLY A 128 2.62 16.54 8.37
C GLY A 128 4.04 17.04 8.65
N ASN A 129 4.54 17.96 7.84
CA ASN A 129 5.73 18.72 8.16
C ASN A 129 5.61 19.28 9.57
N ALA A 130 6.22 18.62 10.54
CA ALA A 130 6.39 19.14 11.91
C ALA A 130 7.28 20.40 11.94
N ASP A 131 7.93 20.72 10.83
CA ASP A 131 8.85 21.86 10.70
C ASP A 131 8.18 23.17 10.25
N ALA A 132 6.89 23.16 9.95
CA ALA A 132 6.15 24.41 9.75
C ALA A 132 5.81 25.06 11.10
N VAL A 133 6.81 25.58 11.76
CA VAL A 133 6.65 26.47 12.91
C VAL A 133 5.82 27.67 12.46
N GLY A 134 4.53 27.68 12.79
CA GLY A 134 3.63 28.81 12.53
C GLY A 134 2.48 28.57 11.56
N ALA A 135 2.47 27.51 10.76
CA ALA A 135 1.24 27.07 10.10
C ALA A 135 0.47 26.16 11.07
N ALA A 136 -0.77 26.47 11.33
CA ALA A 136 -1.66 25.58 12.05
C ALA A 136 -1.51 24.19 11.42
N ALA A 137 -0.97 23.24 12.18
CA ALA A 137 -0.76 21.89 11.72
C ALA A 137 -2.10 21.39 11.18
N ASN A 138 -2.21 21.27 9.86
CA ASN A 138 -3.42 20.81 9.23
C ASN A 138 -3.45 19.31 9.49
N PRO A 139 -4.19 18.83 10.52
CA PRO A 139 -4.20 17.42 10.84
C PRO A 139 -4.85 16.69 9.68
N GLY A 140 -4.06 15.94 8.93
CA GLY A 140 -4.51 15.23 7.75
C GLY A 140 -3.83 15.65 6.45
N ALA A 141 -2.87 16.56 6.50
CA ALA A 141 -2.07 16.87 5.32
C ALA A 141 -1.15 15.69 4.99
N GLY A 142 -1.51 14.86 4.04
CA GLY A 142 -0.56 13.95 3.41
C GLY A 142 -1.03 12.56 3.07
N SER A 143 -1.58 11.81 4.01
CA SER A 143 -1.94 10.43 3.75
C SER A 143 -3.22 9.99 4.46
N TRP A 144 -3.97 9.15 3.79
CA TRP A 144 -5.25 8.63 4.23
C TRP A 144 -5.31 7.14 3.97
N MET A 145 -6.09 6.43 4.75
CA MET A 145 -6.28 4.99 4.59
C MET A 145 -7.73 4.57 4.77
N TYR A 146 -8.07 3.47 4.13
CA TYR A 146 -9.26 2.68 4.41
C TYR A 146 -8.89 1.21 4.51
N SER A 147 -9.25 0.55 5.59
CA SER A 147 -8.89 -0.83 5.86
C SER A 147 -10.09 -1.77 5.71
N PHE A 148 -9.92 -2.84 4.93
CA PHE A 148 -10.83 -3.98 4.89
C PHE A 148 -10.46 -5.03 5.95
N ALA A 149 -9.28 -4.90 6.54
CA ALA A 149 -8.78 -5.77 7.60
C ALA A 149 -9.04 -5.18 8.98
N LEU A 150 -9.15 -6.02 10.00
CA LEU A 150 -9.23 -5.56 11.38
C LEU A 150 -7.93 -4.87 11.82
N LYS A 151 -6.78 -5.40 11.39
CA LYS A 151 -5.45 -4.82 11.60
C LYS A 151 -4.63 -4.99 10.32
N ALA A 152 -4.51 -3.90 9.54
CA ALA A 152 -3.87 -3.91 8.24
C ALA A 152 -2.35 -4.10 8.30
N ASP A 153 -1.73 -3.76 9.43
CA ASP A 153 -0.29 -3.86 9.67
C ASP A 153 0.19 -5.26 10.06
N LYS A 154 -0.72 -6.15 10.45
CA LYS A 154 -0.35 -7.51 10.87
C LYS A 154 -0.09 -8.43 9.66
N TYR A 155 0.85 -9.36 9.87
CA TYR A 155 1.14 -10.42 8.89
C TYR A 155 0.03 -11.46 8.79
N GLN A 156 -0.65 -11.76 9.90
CA GLN A 156 -1.76 -12.69 9.93
C GLN A 156 -2.97 -12.08 9.20
N PRO A 157 -3.50 -12.74 8.17
CA PRO A 157 -4.71 -12.28 7.50
C PRO A 157 -5.88 -12.21 8.49
N ASN A 158 -6.51 -11.04 8.56
CA ASN A 158 -7.63 -10.78 9.47
C ASN A 158 -8.76 -9.98 8.82
N GLY A 159 -8.86 -10.08 7.51
CA GLY A 159 -9.89 -9.46 6.68
C GLY A 159 -9.32 -8.92 5.38
N THR A 160 -10.07 -9.10 4.31
CA THR A 160 -9.72 -8.59 2.98
C THR A 160 -10.99 -8.41 2.14
N CYS A 161 -10.90 -7.54 1.14
CA CYS A 161 -11.85 -7.48 0.05
C CYS A 161 -11.18 -8.02 -1.22
N ASN A 162 -11.77 -9.01 -1.87
CA ASN A 162 -11.19 -9.60 -3.07
C ASN A 162 -11.54 -8.78 -4.31
N PHE A 163 -10.62 -7.94 -4.74
CA PHE A 163 -10.80 -7.06 -5.89
C PHE A 163 -10.83 -7.82 -7.24
N SER A 164 -10.26 -9.02 -7.32
CA SER A 164 -10.41 -9.86 -8.53
C SER A 164 -11.84 -10.31 -8.82
N ARG A 165 -12.77 -10.11 -7.88
CA ARG A 165 -14.21 -10.45 -8.01
C ARG A 165 -15.12 -9.22 -8.07
N LEU A 166 -14.54 -8.03 -8.14
CA LEU A 166 -15.28 -6.79 -8.26
C LEU A 166 -15.30 -6.36 -9.73
N ASP A 167 -16.50 -6.25 -10.28
CA ASP A 167 -16.66 -5.77 -11.66
C ASP A 167 -16.57 -4.24 -11.74
N ASN A 168 -16.98 -3.56 -10.66
CA ASN A 168 -16.97 -2.11 -10.59
C ASN A 168 -16.65 -1.66 -9.15
N GLY A 169 -15.57 -0.93 -8.98
CA GLY A 169 -15.19 -0.32 -7.72
C GLY A 169 -14.73 1.11 -7.95
N GLN A 170 -15.15 2.03 -7.09
CA GLN A 170 -14.78 3.43 -7.20
C GLN A 170 -14.46 4.02 -5.84
N LEU A 171 -13.38 4.79 -5.76
CA LEU A 171 -13.10 5.73 -4.68
C LEU A 171 -13.31 7.14 -5.23
N ARG A 172 -14.23 7.89 -4.64
CA ARG A 172 -14.48 9.28 -4.98
C ARG A 172 -14.03 10.19 -3.85
N LEU A 173 -13.14 11.13 -4.19
CA LEU A 173 -12.73 12.23 -3.33
C LEU A 173 -13.48 13.49 -3.77
N THR A 174 -14.10 14.20 -2.85
CA THR A 174 -14.85 15.45 -3.12
C THR A 174 -14.14 16.62 -2.44
N SER A 175 -14.01 17.73 -3.13
CA SER A 175 -13.50 18.99 -2.58
C SER A 175 -14.51 20.09 -2.75
N SER A 176 -14.53 21.06 -1.84
CA SER A 176 -15.42 22.22 -1.90
C SER A 176 -14.90 23.36 -2.77
N ALA A 177 -13.61 23.42 -3.05
CA ALA A 177 -12.97 24.56 -3.70
C ALA A 177 -12.39 24.25 -5.09
N ASN A 178 -11.72 23.13 -5.23
CA ASN A 178 -11.13 22.67 -6.49
C ASN A 178 -11.21 21.14 -6.54
N GLU A 179 -11.28 20.59 -7.75
CA GLU A 179 -11.21 19.14 -7.92
C GLU A 179 -9.91 18.59 -7.29
N PRO A 180 -10.00 17.55 -6.46
CA PRO A 180 -8.82 16.92 -5.87
C PRO A 180 -7.95 16.37 -6.99
N SER A 181 -6.75 16.90 -7.17
CA SER A 181 -5.83 16.50 -8.22
C SER A 181 -4.54 15.92 -7.65
N ASN A 182 -3.88 15.09 -8.45
CA ASN A 182 -2.56 14.54 -8.16
C ASN A 182 -2.49 13.66 -6.91
N TYR A 183 -3.48 12.81 -6.71
CA TYR A 183 -3.42 11.77 -5.70
C TYR A 183 -2.92 10.46 -6.29
N ASP A 184 -2.08 9.79 -5.53
CA ASP A 184 -1.71 8.40 -5.76
C ASP A 184 -2.53 7.51 -4.83
N LEU A 185 -3.07 6.43 -5.38
CA LEU A 185 -3.79 5.41 -4.63
C LEU A 185 -3.01 4.09 -4.67
N TYR A 186 -2.79 3.52 -3.51
CA TYR A 186 -2.09 2.26 -3.31
C TYR A 186 -3.05 1.24 -2.69
N ALA A 187 -3.08 0.05 -3.25
CA ALA A 187 -3.75 -1.10 -2.66
C ALA A 187 -2.71 -2.08 -2.13
N VAL A 188 -2.81 -2.41 -0.85
CA VAL A 188 -1.97 -3.43 -0.22
C VAL A 188 -2.76 -4.73 -0.20
N ASN A 189 -2.28 -5.71 -0.93
CA ASN A 189 -2.94 -7.01 -1.09
C ASN A 189 -2.05 -8.18 -0.68
N TYR A 190 -2.67 -9.33 -0.50
CA TYR A 190 -1.97 -10.59 -0.31
C TYR A 190 -1.74 -11.28 -1.65
N ASN A 191 -0.61 -11.99 -1.73
CA ASN A 191 -0.35 -12.98 -2.76
C ASN A 191 0.48 -14.13 -2.15
N ILE A 192 0.68 -15.19 -2.89
CA ILE A 192 1.49 -16.34 -2.48
C ILE A 192 2.72 -16.41 -3.38
N PHE A 193 3.89 -16.36 -2.76
CA PHE A 193 5.14 -16.64 -3.42
C PHE A 193 5.46 -18.12 -3.27
N ARG A 194 5.56 -18.81 -4.40
CA ARG A 194 5.85 -20.25 -4.47
C ARG A 194 7.25 -20.47 -5.00
N VAL A 195 7.97 -21.35 -4.33
CA VAL A 195 9.25 -21.87 -4.81
C VAL A 195 9.14 -23.35 -5.03
N GLN A 196 9.39 -23.81 -6.25
CA GLN A 196 9.34 -25.20 -6.61
C GLN A 196 10.44 -25.52 -7.64
N ASN A 197 11.17 -26.60 -7.44
CA ASN A 197 12.28 -27.04 -8.31
C ASN A 197 13.34 -25.92 -8.54
N GLY A 198 13.66 -25.16 -7.51
CA GLY A 198 14.62 -24.06 -7.58
C GLY A 198 14.17 -22.81 -8.31
N MET A 199 12.91 -22.76 -8.76
CA MET A 199 12.30 -21.58 -9.38
C MET A 199 11.29 -20.94 -8.45
N GLY A 200 11.30 -19.60 -8.40
CA GLY A 200 10.34 -18.79 -7.65
C GLY A 200 9.35 -18.09 -8.56
N GLY A 201 8.11 -17.98 -8.12
CA GLY A 201 7.08 -17.27 -8.86
C GLY A 201 5.89 -16.93 -7.98
N LEU A 202 5.02 -16.06 -8.48
CA LEU A 202 3.74 -15.77 -7.86
C LEU A 202 2.75 -16.88 -8.19
N ALA A 203 2.00 -17.34 -7.20
CA ALA A 203 0.93 -18.31 -7.43
C ALA A 203 -0.23 -17.72 -8.20
N PHE A 204 -0.49 -16.41 -8.00
CA PHE A 204 -1.51 -15.67 -8.71
C PHE A 204 -0.85 -14.53 -9.48
N ALA A 205 -0.97 -14.57 -10.81
CA ALA A 205 -0.47 -13.51 -11.68
C ALA A 205 -1.41 -12.28 -11.62
N ASN A 206 -0.85 -11.10 -11.88
CA ASN A 206 -1.62 -9.87 -12.06
C ASN A 206 -2.20 -9.81 -13.46
#